data_a2d630a13055b7d173942fed88d25697
#
_entry.id   a2d630a13055b7d173942fed88d25697
#
_cell.length_a   1.000
_cell.length_b   1.000
_cell.length_c   1.000
_cell.angle_alpha   90.00
_cell.angle_beta   90.00
_cell.angle_gamma   90.00
#
_symmetry.space_group_name_H-M   'P 1'
#
loop_
_entity.id
_entity.type
_entity.pdbx_description
1 polymer ?
#
loop_
_entity_poly.entity_id
_entity_poly.type
_entity_poly.pdbx_seq_one_letter_code
_entity_poly.pdbx_strand_id
1 'polypeptide(L)'
;MIKTLYLAVFCICLILPGKAQSNGGTSWLSVANRQQLELLAGYIADAPYLGLQGNDYQPAFIRSILDNTFSLSTAADTAETATLISNVALQFFNDVAYGRLALSPVKYNGPPYDPVCNKHLADTMALYLSAGRLSSFLKAIEPATAEYLAVKNKIAFFRQRLTDSSFSDAVVTSLNVDTSNKQLLARLVQFGVLDGISADSVTTRELQQKLAVVQRMFNLLPDGTLRGNVLKALNVPFAVRLRELAQALNQLRWLHCARQRSSMVVVNIPSCGLTLYQQGKPALYSRVVVGKRSNPTPTLCSRIDEVVLYPYWTVPYKIATRELLPHIKRDISYLEANQFEVLDGKGRIVDPALVNWQALHAGNFPYVLRQSTGCDNSLGIVKLNFYSPYSVYLHDTPWKSLFMLNQRFFSHGCIRVEDAAPLARLLLESKAAEMDTLMAKGWTPGQRPVSMALHETIYVFILYNTAWPDENGEVHFYTDEYKVIN
;
A
#
# COMPACT_ATOMS: atom_id res chain seq x y z
N MET A 1 -10.41 -26.24 42.62
CA MET A 1 -9.03 -25.85 42.27
C MET A 1 -8.88 -25.60 40.77
N ILE A 2 -9.71 -24.77 40.14
CA ILE A 2 -9.61 -24.37 38.71
C ILE A 2 -10.01 -22.89 38.58
N LYS A 3 -9.51 -22.02 39.45
CA LYS A 3 -9.77 -20.57 39.41
C LYS A 3 -8.53 -19.70 39.13
N THR A 4 -7.37 -20.30 38.77
CA THR A 4 -6.12 -19.53 38.81
C THR A 4 -5.33 -19.54 37.48
N LEU A 5 -5.95 -19.84 36.33
CA LEU A 5 -5.18 -19.88 35.07
C LEU A 5 -5.66 -18.94 33.96
N TYR A 6 -6.50 -17.94 34.27
CA TYR A 6 -6.98 -16.97 33.26
C TYR A 6 -6.52 -15.51 33.46
N LEU A 7 -5.51 -15.29 34.31
CA LEU A 7 -5.10 -13.90 34.67
C LEU A 7 -3.75 -13.45 34.08
N ALA A 8 -3.19 -14.13 33.08
CA ALA A 8 -1.82 -13.81 32.63
C ALA A 8 -1.69 -13.34 31.17
N VAL A 9 -2.75 -12.87 30.52
CA VAL A 9 -2.60 -12.24 29.18
C VAL A 9 -3.46 -10.97 29.11
N PHE A 10 -3.24 -10.06 30.03
CA PHE A 10 -3.86 -8.73 30.02
C PHE A 10 -2.77 -7.67 30.15
N CYS A 11 -2.12 -7.34 29.05
CA CYS A 11 -1.41 -6.06 28.93
C CYS A 11 -1.16 -5.79 27.46
N ILE A 12 -2.06 -5.06 26.85
CA ILE A 12 -1.96 -4.00 25.85
C ILE A 12 -3.40 -3.76 25.35
N CYS A 13 -4.25 -3.20 26.21
CA CYS A 13 -5.43 -2.50 25.74
C CYS A 13 -5.10 -1.01 25.78
N LEU A 14 -4.90 -0.41 24.63
CA LEU A 14 -5.01 1.04 24.46
C LEU A 14 -6.45 1.44 24.83
N ILE A 15 -6.54 2.15 25.92
CA ILE A 15 -7.75 2.72 26.50
C ILE A 15 -8.38 3.65 25.47
N LEU A 16 -9.51 3.22 24.89
CA LEU A 16 -10.45 4.15 24.28
C LEU A 16 -11.34 4.70 25.39
N PRO A 17 -11.33 5.99 25.67
CA PRO A 17 -12.26 6.58 26.63
C PRO A 17 -13.60 6.81 25.95
N GLY A 18 -14.47 5.84 26.05
CA GLY A 18 -15.86 5.94 25.69
C GLY A 18 -16.65 5.04 26.60
N LYS A 19 -17.13 5.57 27.73
CA LYS A 19 -18.17 4.88 28.50
C LYS A 19 -19.37 4.71 27.58
N ALA A 20 -19.57 3.51 27.05
CA ALA A 20 -20.86 3.11 26.54
C ALA A 20 -21.81 3.18 27.73
N GLN A 21 -22.60 4.26 27.82
CA GLN A 21 -23.76 4.30 28.70
C GLN A 21 -24.66 3.14 28.29
N SER A 22 -24.84 2.20 29.19
CA SER A 22 -25.83 1.13 29.08
C SER A 22 -27.24 1.75 29.09
N ASN A 23 -27.70 2.20 27.92
CA ASN A 23 -29.15 2.39 27.73
C ASN A 23 -29.73 0.99 27.65
N GLY A 24 -30.51 0.62 28.69
CA GLY A 24 -31.14 -0.65 28.84
C GLY A 24 -32.02 -0.98 27.64
N GLY A 25 -31.66 -2.01 26.90
CA GLY A 25 -32.58 -2.49 25.90
C GLY A 25 -32.13 -3.61 24.99
N THR A 26 -30.86 -3.84 24.72
CA THR A 26 -30.51 -4.92 23.77
C THR A 26 -29.28 -5.68 24.19
N SER A 27 -29.47 -6.67 25.04
CA SER A 27 -28.44 -7.60 25.42
C SER A 27 -28.24 -8.67 24.35
N TRP A 28 -26.98 -8.96 23.99
CA TRP A 28 -26.60 -10.13 23.17
C TRP A 28 -27.15 -11.44 23.72
N LEU A 29 -27.37 -11.50 25.01
CA LEU A 29 -27.83 -12.69 25.76
C LEU A 29 -29.35 -12.82 25.83
N SER A 30 -30.13 -11.89 25.24
CA SER A 30 -31.56 -12.03 25.15
C SER A 30 -31.93 -13.17 24.19
N VAL A 31 -33.06 -13.85 24.47
CA VAL A 31 -33.58 -14.90 23.58
C VAL A 31 -33.78 -14.38 22.16
N ALA A 32 -34.25 -13.14 22.03
CA ALA A 32 -34.44 -12.48 20.73
C ALA A 32 -33.13 -12.30 19.93
N ASN A 33 -32.00 -12.17 20.60
CA ASN A 33 -30.70 -11.91 19.96
C ASN A 33 -29.82 -13.16 19.81
N ARG A 34 -30.30 -14.35 20.22
CA ARG A 34 -29.52 -15.59 20.07
C ARG A 34 -29.08 -15.81 18.62
N GLN A 35 -29.99 -15.61 17.66
CA GLN A 35 -29.66 -15.71 16.23
C GLN A 35 -28.56 -14.70 15.81
N GLN A 36 -28.55 -13.49 16.39
CA GLN A 36 -27.55 -12.48 16.09
C GLN A 36 -26.17 -12.88 16.67
N LEU A 37 -26.14 -13.56 17.81
CA LEU A 37 -24.91 -14.10 18.40
C LEU A 37 -24.37 -15.29 17.57
N GLU A 38 -25.25 -16.15 17.05
CA GLU A 38 -24.89 -17.21 16.11
C GLU A 38 -24.28 -16.65 14.80
N LEU A 39 -24.86 -15.56 14.25
CA LEU A 39 -24.32 -14.84 13.11
C LEU A 39 -22.93 -14.27 13.42
N LEU A 40 -22.75 -13.64 14.58
CA LEU A 40 -21.43 -13.12 15.00
C LEU A 40 -20.39 -14.25 15.08
N ALA A 41 -20.74 -15.38 15.67
CA ALA A 41 -19.88 -16.57 15.74
C ALA A 41 -19.49 -17.07 14.35
N GLY A 42 -20.45 -17.11 13.41
CA GLY A 42 -20.20 -17.42 12.00
C GLY A 42 -19.24 -16.45 11.34
N TYR A 43 -19.43 -15.15 11.51
CA TYR A 43 -18.53 -14.14 10.95
C TYR A 43 -17.12 -14.22 11.51
N ILE A 44 -16.97 -14.52 12.81
CA ILE A 44 -15.65 -14.75 13.43
C ILE A 44 -14.99 -16.01 12.86
N ALA A 45 -15.74 -17.06 12.62
CA ALA A 45 -15.23 -18.26 11.97
C ALA A 45 -14.77 -17.99 10.54
N ASP A 46 -15.48 -17.12 9.81
CA ASP A 46 -15.16 -16.70 8.45
C ASP A 46 -14.14 -15.54 8.38
N ALA A 47 -13.68 -15.00 9.51
CA ALA A 47 -12.71 -13.91 9.56
C ALA A 47 -11.48 -14.14 8.66
N PRO A 48 -10.94 -15.38 8.51
CA PRO A 48 -9.85 -15.65 7.59
C PRO A 48 -10.15 -15.33 6.12
N TYR A 49 -11.40 -15.46 5.66
CA TYR A 49 -11.83 -15.06 4.31
C TYR A 49 -11.89 -13.54 4.13
N LEU A 50 -11.91 -12.83 5.25
CA LEU A 50 -11.79 -11.38 5.32
C LEU A 50 -10.34 -10.92 5.56
N GLY A 51 -9.36 -11.82 5.50
CA GLY A 51 -7.97 -11.50 5.79
C GLY A 51 -7.70 -11.14 7.26
N LEU A 52 -8.58 -11.55 8.18
CA LEU A 52 -8.49 -11.32 9.61
C LEU A 52 -8.11 -12.62 10.35
N GLN A 53 -7.62 -12.49 11.57
CA GLN A 53 -7.27 -13.64 12.41
C GLN A 53 -8.46 -13.94 13.34
N GLY A 54 -9.18 -15.06 13.12
CA GLY A 54 -10.35 -15.41 13.92
C GLY A 54 -10.06 -15.50 15.42
N ASN A 55 -8.87 -15.94 15.81
CA ASN A 55 -8.47 -16.05 17.23
C ASN A 55 -8.40 -14.70 17.96
N ASP A 56 -8.28 -13.57 17.23
CA ASP A 56 -8.26 -12.23 17.83
C ASP A 56 -9.62 -11.85 18.44
N TYR A 57 -10.69 -12.56 18.06
CA TYR A 57 -12.08 -12.26 18.44
C TYR A 57 -12.67 -13.31 19.40
N GLN A 58 -11.82 -13.98 20.17
CA GLN A 58 -12.22 -14.92 21.24
C GLN A 58 -13.29 -15.94 20.81
N PRO A 59 -13.10 -16.72 19.73
CA PRO A 59 -14.11 -17.62 19.19
C PRO A 59 -14.57 -18.69 20.20
N ALA A 60 -13.65 -19.19 21.04
CA ALA A 60 -13.97 -20.17 22.08
C ALA A 60 -14.90 -19.59 23.16
N PHE A 61 -14.72 -18.32 23.54
CA PHE A 61 -15.60 -17.65 24.49
C PHE A 61 -17.02 -17.49 23.91
N ILE A 62 -17.15 -16.99 22.67
CA ILE A 62 -18.46 -16.85 22.00
C ILE A 62 -19.14 -18.22 21.88
N ARG A 63 -18.39 -19.27 21.52
CA ARG A 63 -18.90 -20.62 21.40
C ARG A 63 -19.39 -21.17 22.74
N SER A 64 -18.66 -20.98 23.84
CA SER A 64 -19.05 -21.45 25.17
C SER A 64 -20.37 -20.85 25.66
N ILE A 65 -20.69 -19.63 25.24
CA ILE A 65 -21.98 -18.99 25.53
C ILE A 65 -23.10 -19.63 24.71
N LEU A 66 -22.87 -19.85 23.42
CA LEU A 66 -23.86 -20.50 22.54
C LEU A 66 -24.17 -21.94 22.96
N ASP A 67 -23.16 -22.69 23.41
CA ASP A 67 -23.29 -24.07 23.86
C ASP A 67 -23.77 -24.19 25.31
N ASN A 68 -24.07 -23.05 25.99
CA ASN A 68 -24.50 -22.98 27.41
C ASN A 68 -23.49 -23.63 28.39
N THR A 69 -22.21 -23.68 28.01
CA THR A 69 -21.13 -24.20 28.88
C THR A 69 -20.51 -23.12 29.76
N PHE A 70 -20.81 -21.85 29.46
CA PHE A 70 -20.42 -20.68 30.26
C PHE A 70 -21.50 -20.41 31.32
N SER A 71 -21.09 -20.37 32.60
CA SER A 71 -22.02 -20.16 33.70
C SER A 71 -22.31 -18.67 33.91
N LEU A 72 -23.59 -18.29 33.85
CA LEU A 72 -24.10 -16.96 34.18
C LEU A 72 -24.87 -17.05 35.48
N SER A 73 -24.23 -16.81 36.60
CA SER A 73 -24.81 -17.07 37.94
C SER A 73 -25.58 -15.88 38.51
N THR A 74 -25.23 -14.66 38.07
CA THR A 74 -25.86 -13.43 38.58
C THR A 74 -26.23 -12.47 37.45
N ALA A 75 -27.08 -11.48 37.75
CA ALA A 75 -27.37 -10.40 36.82
C ALA A 75 -26.14 -9.56 36.48
N ALA A 76 -25.20 -9.43 37.43
CA ALA A 76 -23.93 -8.77 37.20
C ALA A 76 -23.04 -9.56 36.19
N ASP A 77 -22.96 -10.88 36.34
CA ASP A 77 -22.21 -11.76 35.38
C ASP A 77 -22.83 -11.64 33.98
N THR A 78 -24.15 -11.58 33.89
CA THR A 78 -24.88 -11.41 32.62
C THR A 78 -24.53 -10.08 31.96
N ALA A 79 -24.51 -8.97 32.71
CA ALA A 79 -24.20 -7.63 32.20
C ALA A 79 -22.74 -7.53 31.75
N GLU A 80 -21.80 -8.08 32.55
CA GLU A 80 -20.38 -8.13 32.20
C GLU A 80 -20.14 -8.93 30.93
N THR A 81 -20.75 -10.12 30.84
CA THR A 81 -20.64 -10.97 29.66
C THR A 81 -21.20 -10.31 28.42
N ALA A 82 -22.35 -9.63 28.50
CA ALA A 82 -22.92 -8.88 27.39
C ALA A 82 -22.00 -7.76 26.93
N THR A 83 -21.32 -7.10 27.87
CA THR A 83 -20.31 -6.07 27.58
C THR A 83 -19.09 -6.65 26.86
N LEU A 84 -18.59 -7.81 27.30
CA LEU A 84 -17.48 -8.51 26.64
C LEU A 84 -17.84 -8.92 25.21
N ILE A 85 -19.05 -9.46 24.98
CA ILE A 85 -19.50 -9.79 23.62
C ILE A 85 -19.57 -8.52 22.75
N SER A 86 -20.11 -7.43 23.30
CA SER A 86 -20.19 -6.14 22.59
C SER A 86 -18.79 -5.63 22.18
N ASN A 87 -17.81 -5.74 23.05
CA ASN A 87 -16.43 -5.35 22.76
C ASN A 87 -15.80 -6.22 21.66
N VAL A 88 -16.00 -7.54 21.72
CA VAL A 88 -15.53 -8.47 20.68
C VAL A 88 -16.18 -8.16 19.33
N ALA A 89 -17.51 -7.96 19.32
CA ALA A 89 -18.26 -7.62 18.12
C ALA A 89 -17.79 -6.28 17.54
N LEU A 90 -17.66 -5.26 18.39
CA LEU A 90 -17.21 -3.94 17.96
C LEU A 90 -15.79 -3.98 17.39
N GLN A 91 -14.88 -4.73 18.01
CA GLN A 91 -13.53 -4.93 17.48
C GLN A 91 -13.58 -5.60 16.11
N PHE A 92 -14.34 -6.70 15.95
CA PHE A 92 -14.47 -7.40 14.67
C PHE A 92 -15.02 -6.47 13.57
N PHE A 93 -16.12 -5.78 13.83
CA PHE A 93 -16.74 -4.89 12.84
C PHE A 93 -15.89 -3.67 12.54
N ASN A 94 -15.17 -3.12 13.53
CA ASN A 94 -14.21 -2.06 13.30
C ASN A 94 -13.08 -2.52 12.34
N ASP A 95 -12.55 -3.71 12.56
CA ASP A 95 -11.49 -4.28 11.72
C ASP A 95 -11.98 -4.57 10.30
N VAL A 96 -13.23 -4.98 10.14
CA VAL A 96 -13.86 -5.17 8.82
C VAL A 96 -14.07 -3.84 8.10
N ALA A 97 -14.52 -2.81 8.80
CA ALA A 97 -14.84 -1.51 8.20
C ALA A 97 -13.61 -0.65 7.90
N TYR A 98 -12.64 -0.63 8.83
CA TYR A 98 -11.55 0.35 8.83
C TYR A 98 -10.15 -0.25 8.81
N GLY A 99 -10.03 -1.57 9.01
CA GLY A 99 -8.74 -2.26 9.11
C GLY A 99 -7.97 -1.90 10.38
N ARG A 100 -6.78 -2.48 10.51
CA ARG A 100 -5.86 -2.29 11.64
C ARG A 100 -4.53 -1.73 11.15
N LEU A 101 -4.16 -0.51 11.56
CA LEU A 101 -2.82 0.04 11.29
C LEU A 101 -1.72 -0.76 12.00
N ALA A 102 -2.00 -1.23 13.21
CA ALA A 102 -1.03 -1.98 14.02
C ALA A 102 -0.62 -3.32 13.42
N LEU A 103 -1.40 -3.89 12.51
CA LEU A 103 -1.09 -5.16 11.82
C LEU A 103 -0.27 -4.98 10.54
N SER A 104 0.00 -3.75 10.13
CA SER A 104 0.91 -3.52 9.01
C SER A 104 2.35 -3.79 9.45
N PRO A 105 3.11 -4.66 8.78
CA PRO A 105 4.53 -4.86 9.09
C PRO A 105 5.36 -3.60 8.78
N VAL A 106 4.75 -2.60 8.14
CA VAL A 106 5.38 -1.37 7.69
C VAL A 106 4.95 -0.23 8.59
N LYS A 107 5.92 0.42 9.24
CA LYS A 107 5.68 1.62 10.03
C LYS A 107 5.51 2.82 9.11
N TYR A 108 4.38 3.50 9.21
CA TYR A 108 4.16 4.77 8.50
C TYR A 108 4.72 5.92 9.31
N ASN A 109 5.54 6.73 8.64
CA ASN A 109 6.13 7.94 9.21
C ASN A 109 5.46 9.16 8.57
N GLY A 110 5.18 10.18 9.34
CA GLY A 110 4.53 11.41 8.87
C GLY A 110 3.49 11.93 9.88
N PRO A 111 2.77 13.00 9.54
CA PRO A 111 1.67 13.50 10.36
C PRO A 111 0.65 12.37 10.57
N PRO A 112 0.11 12.22 11.79
CA PRO A 112 -0.89 11.20 12.06
C PRO A 112 -2.11 11.45 11.15
N TYR A 113 -2.52 10.41 10.45
CA TYR A 113 -3.80 10.38 9.79
C TYR A 113 -4.84 10.01 10.84
N ASP A 114 -5.74 10.93 11.14
CA ASP A 114 -6.90 10.68 12.03
C ASP A 114 -8.15 10.40 11.17
N PRO A 115 -8.49 9.14 10.95
CA PRO A 115 -9.75 8.81 10.28
C PRO A 115 -10.90 8.96 11.29
N VAL A 116 -11.58 10.09 11.26
CA VAL A 116 -12.81 10.32 12.04
C VAL A 116 -13.95 9.37 11.62
N CYS A 117 -13.63 8.21 11.05
CA CYS A 117 -14.59 7.30 10.40
C CYS A 117 -15.39 6.43 11.36
N ASN A 118 -14.82 6.11 12.52
CA ASN A 118 -15.43 5.13 13.44
C ASN A 118 -16.29 5.73 14.56
N LYS A 119 -16.47 7.05 14.60
CA LYS A 119 -17.14 7.74 15.74
C LYS A 119 -18.54 7.21 16.09
N HIS A 120 -19.26 6.65 15.13
CA HIS A 120 -20.63 6.18 15.31
C HIS A 120 -20.81 4.68 15.11
N LEU A 121 -19.72 3.91 15.00
CA LEU A 121 -19.80 2.49 14.71
C LEU A 121 -20.54 1.72 15.82
N ALA A 122 -20.23 2.02 17.09
CA ALA A 122 -20.85 1.37 18.24
C ALA A 122 -22.35 1.64 18.31
N ASP A 123 -22.76 2.90 18.16
CA ASP A 123 -24.17 3.28 18.18
C ASP A 123 -24.94 2.66 17.02
N THR A 124 -24.33 2.66 15.83
CA THR A 124 -24.94 2.04 14.64
C THR A 124 -25.05 0.53 14.82
N MET A 125 -24.03 -0.14 15.34
CA MET A 125 -24.06 -1.57 15.66
C MET A 125 -25.22 -1.90 16.62
N ALA A 126 -25.38 -1.10 17.68
CA ALA A 126 -26.44 -1.29 18.66
C ALA A 126 -27.84 -1.16 18.03
N LEU A 127 -28.04 -0.20 17.13
CA LEU A 127 -29.31 -0.03 16.38
C LEU A 127 -29.62 -1.25 15.50
N TYR A 128 -28.63 -1.76 14.77
CA TYR A 128 -28.84 -2.95 13.92
C TYR A 128 -29.04 -4.22 14.74
N LEU A 129 -28.36 -4.36 15.88
CA LEU A 129 -28.52 -5.48 16.80
C LEU A 129 -29.96 -5.49 17.38
N SER A 130 -30.46 -4.33 17.86
CA SER A 130 -31.78 -4.19 18.39
C SER A 130 -32.89 -4.52 17.38
N ALA A 131 -32.61 -4.25 16.11
CA ALA A 131 -33.51 -4.56 15.00
C ALA A 131 -33.38 -6.01 14.47
N GLY A 132 -32.49 -6.85 15.03
CA GLY A 132 -32.21 -8.20 14.54
C GLY A 132 -31.59 -8.24 13.14
N ARG A 133 -30.83 -7.20 12.75
CA ARG A 133 -30.36 -6.96 11.38
C ARG A 133 -28.82 -6.93 11.26
N LEU A 134 -28.09 -7.75 12.04
CA LEU A 134 -26.62 -7.76 12.05
C LEU A 134 -26.01 -8.10 10.68
N SER A 135 -26.70 -8.94 9.88
CA SER A 135 -26.24 -9.24 8.51
C SER A 135 -26.28 -8.01 7.58
N SER A 136 -27.30 -7.15 7.76
CA SER A 136 -27.37 -5.88 7.02
C SER A 136 -26.30 -4.89 7.49
N PHE A 137 -25.96 -4.92 8.77
CA PHE A 137 -24.89 -4.10 9.33
C PHE A 137 -23.53 -4.45 8.71
N LEU A 138 -23.17 -5.73 8.68
CA LEU A 138 -21.92 -6.18 8.04
C LEU A 138 -21.81 -5.70 6.58
N LYS A 139 -22.90 -5.88 5.80
CA LYS A 139 -22.95 -5.41 4.41
C LYS A 139 -22.80 -3.90 4.27
N ALA A 140 -23.31 -3.14 5.23
CA ALA A 140 -23.25 -1.66 5.19
C ALA A 140 -21.87 -1.11 5.51
N ILE A 141 -21.10 -1.80 6.36
CA ILE A 141 -19.78 -1.32 6.80
C ILE A 141 -18.61 -1.88 5.99
N GLU A 142 -18.77 -3.05 5.36
CA GLU A 142 -17.70 -3.65 4.55
C GLU A 142 -17.50 -2.85 3.26
N PRO A 143 -16.26 -2.46 2.91
CA PRO A 143 -15.99 -1.79 1.64
C PRO A 143 -16.42 -2.64 0.44
N ALA A 144 -17.08 -1.99 -0.55
CA ALA A 144 -17.58 -2.66 -1.76
C ALA A 144 -16.90 -2.14 -3.04
N THR A 145 -15.67 -1.65 -2.93
CA THR A 145 -14.94 -1.15 -4.09
C THR A 145 -14.37 -2.31 -4.92
N ALA A 146 -14.19 -2.08 -6.22
CA ALA A 146 -13.69 -3.12 -7.14
C ALA A 146 -12.36 -3.71 -6.64
N GLU A 147 -11.43 -2.86 -6.20
CA GLU A 147 -10.12 -3.28 -5.70
C GLU A 147 -10.23 -4.14 -4.43
N TYR A 148 -11.11 -3.75 -3.50
CA TYR A 148 -11.35 -4.51 -2.27
C TYR A 148 -11.93 -5.89 -2.58
N LEU A 149 -12.96 -5.94 -3.42
CA LEU A 149 -13.63 -7.18 -3.81
C LEU A 149 -12.68 -8.11 -4.59
N ALA A 150 -11.82 -7.58 -5.45
CA ALA A 150 -10.82 -8.36 -6.17
C ALA A 150 -9.84 -9.06 -5.21
N VAL A 151 -9.32 -8.33 -4.21
CA VAL A 151 -8.42 -8.91 -3.21
C VAL A 151 -9.15 -9.93 -2.32
N LYS A 152 -10.37 -9.62 -1.88
CA LYS A 152 -11.22 -10.54 -1.10
C LYS A 152 -11.49 -11.85 -1.84
N ASN A 153 -11.86 -11.77 -3.12
CA ASN A 153 -12.09 -12.93 -3.96
C ASN A 153 -10.82 -13.77 -4.14
N LYS A 154 -9.66 -13.11 -4.24
CA LYS A 154 -8.37 -13.81 -4.33
C LYS A 154 -8.01 -14.52 -3.02
N ILE A 155 -8.34 -13.94 -1.87
CA ILE A 155 -8.23 -14.61 -0.57
C ILE A 155 -9.12 -15.86 -0.53
N ALA A 156 -10.39 -15.74 -0.93
CA ALA A 156 -11.30 -16.87 -0.97
C ALA A 156 -10.79 -18.00 -1.87
N PHE A 157 -10.27 -17.64 -3.05
CA PHE A 157 -9.68 -18.58 -3.99
C PHE A 157 -8.51 -19.39 -3.39
N PHE A 158 -7.56 -18.75 -2.71
CA PHE A 158 -6.43 -19.47 -2.08
C PHE A 158 -6.87 -20.23 -0.83
N ARG A 159 -7.79 -19.66 -0.05
CA ARG A 159 -8.29 -20.34 1.15
C ARG A 159 -9.03 -21.62 0.82
N GLN A 160 -9.91 -21.61 -0.17
CA GLN A 160 -10.64 -22.79 -0.58
C GLN A 160 -9.70 -23.96 -0.93
N ARG A 161 -8.53 -23.69 -1.51
CA ARG A 161 -7.54 -24.73 -1.81
C ARG A 161 -6.84 -25.25 -0.56
N LEU A 162 -6.54 -24.39 0.41
CA LEU A 162 -5.89 -24.76 1.65
C LEU A 162 -6.82 -25.47 2.66
N THR A 163 -8.15 -25.52 2.40
CA THR A 163 -9.07 -26.35 3.19
C THR A 163 -9.02 -27.83 2.81
N ASP A 164 -8.49 -28.15 1.64
CA ASP A 164 -8.24 -29.52 1.23
C ASP A 164 -7.03 -30.07 2.01
N SER A 165 -7.26 -31.08 2.84
CA SER A 165 -6.23 -31.69 3.67
C SER A 165 -5.13 -32.39 2.85
N SER A 166 -5.41 -32.71 1.59
CA SER A 166 -4.45 -33.29 0.63
C SER A 166 -3.61 -32.24 -0.09
N PHE A 167 -3.95 -30.95 0.07
CA PHE A 167 -3.24 -29.86 -0.61
C PHE A 167 -1.81 -29.72 -0.08
N SER A 168 -0.86 -29.74 -1.01
CA SER A 168 0.52 -29.30 -0.76
C SER A 168 0.98 -28.39 -1.89
N ASP A 169 1.70 -27.31 -1.56
CA ASP A 169 2.27 -26.43 -2.58
C ASP A 169 3.21 -27.22 -3.51
N ALA A 170 2.89 -27.30 -4.81
CA ALA A 170 3.78 -27.88 -5.78
C ALA A 170 5.03 -26.99 -5.94
N VAL A 171 6.21 -27.59 -5.76
CA VAL A 171 7.50 -26.88 -5.85
C VAL A 171 8.14 -27.19 -7.20
N VAL A 172 8.24 -26.17 -8.04
CA VAL A 172 8.85 -26.26 -9.37
C VAL A 172 10.37 -26.15 -9.22
N THR A 173 11.10 -27.15 -9.67
CA THR A 173 12.57 -27.21 -9.59
C THR A 173 13.25 -27.16 -10.97
N SER A 174 12.57 -27.63 -12.02
CA SER A 174 13.06 -27.61 -13.39
C SER A 174 12.70 -26.31 -14.10
N LEU A 175 13.58 -25.84 -14.96
CA LEU A 175 13.34 -24.69 -15.85
C LEU A 175 12.70 -25.08 -17.19
N ASN A 176 12.42 -26.35 -17.42
CA ASN A 176 11.79 -26.81 -18.65
C ASN A 176 10.33 -26.40 -18.71
N VAL A 177 9.91 -25.87 -19.85
CA VAL A 177 8.51 -25.53 -20.15
C VAL A 177 7.97 -26.53 -21.14
N ASP A 178 7.75 -27.75 -20.68
CA ASP A 178 7.17 -28.86 -21.44
C ASP A 178 6.30 -29.74 -20.54
N THR A 179 5.59 -30.68 -21.14
CA THR A 179 4.63 -31.56 -20.44
C THR A 179 5.28 -32.57 -19.51
N SER A 180 6.61 -32.74 -19.56
CA SER A 180 7.35 -33.60 -18.63
C SER A 180 7.54 -32.94 -17.27
N ASN A 181 7.43 -31.61 -17.17
CA ASN A 181 7.54 -30.86 -15.93
C ASN A 181 6.22 -30.91 -15.12
N LYS A 182 5.99 -32.06 -14.47
CA LYS A 182 4.75 -32.32 -13.70
C LYS A 182 4.55 -31.31 -12.56
N GLN A 183 5.64 -30.80 -11.93
CA GLN A 183 5.55 -29.77 -10.89
C GLN A 183 5.04 -28.44 -11.46
N LEU A 184 5.48 -28.04 -12.66
CA LEU A 184 4.97 -26.84 -13.31
C LEU A 184 3.48 -26.98 -13.63
N LEU A 185 3.07 -28.11 -14.22
CA LEU A 185 1.66 -28.38 -14.49
C LEU A 185 0.81 -28.30 -13.22
N ALA A 186 1.22 -29.00 -12.18
CA ALA A 186 0.51 -28.98 -10.88
C ALA A 186 0.44 -27.54 -10.32
N ARG A 187 1.52 -26.77 -10.42
CA ARG A 187 1.55 -25.39 -9.91
C ARG A 187 0.62 -24.47 -10.71
N LEU A 188 0.54 -24.61 -12.02
CA LEU A 188 -0.39 -23.85 -12.86
C LEU A 188 -1.86 -24.20 -12.58
N VAL A 189 -2.15 -25.47 -12.29
CA VAL A 189 -3.48 -25.91 -11.82
C VAL A 189 -3.80 -25.28 -10.46
N GLN A 190 -2.85 -25.26 -9.53
CA GLN A 190 -3.03 -24.62 -8.23
C GLN A 190 -3.35 -23.13 -8.35
N PHE A 191 -2.73 -22.41 -9.30
CA PHE A 191 -3.05 -21.01 -9.58
C PHE A 191 -4.36 -20.82 -10.37
N GLY A 192 -5.00 -21.91 -10.83
CA GLY A 192 -6.26 -21.87 -11.56
C GLY A 192 -6.13 -21.34 -13.00
N VAL A 193 -4.93 -21.38 -13.58
CA VAL A 193 -4.68 -20.99 -14.97
C VAL A 193 -4.69 -22.18 -15.93
N LEU A 194 -4.66 -23.40 -15.39
CA LEU A 194 -4.79 -24.64 -16.10
C LEU A 194 -5.81 -25.52 -15.36
N ASP A 195 -6.72 -26.15 -16.10
CA ASP A 195 -7.66 -27.10 -15.54
C ASP A 195 -6.99 -28.46 -15.33
N GLY A 196 -7.32 -29.16 -14.23
CA GLY A 196 -6.71 -30.45 -13.92
C GLY A 196 -6.91 -31.51 -15.02
N ILE A 197 -8.06 -31.50 -15.68
CA ILE A 197 -8.38 -32.43 -16.79
C ILE A 197 -7.54 -32.12 -18.04
N SER A 198 -7.24 -30.84 -18.28
CA SER A 198 -6.45 -30.39 -19.43
C SER A 198 -4.95 -30.59 -19.24
N ALA A 199 -4.50 -30.87 -18.03
CA ALA A 199 -3.06 -31.00 -17.72
C ALA A 199 -2.40 -32.19 -18.44
N ASP A 200 -3.15 -33.24 -18.77
CA ASP A 200 -2.63 -34.42 -19.46
C ASP A 200 -2.60 -34.26 -20.99
N SER A 201 -3.34 -33.30 -21.56
CA SER A 201 -3.46 -33.08 -22.99
C SER A 201 -2.90 -31.75 -23.49
N VAL A 202 -2.33 -30.91 -22.56
CA VAL A 202 -1.81 -29.58 -22.89
C VAL A 202 -0.56 -29.68 -23.79
N THR A 203 -0.51 -28.86 -24.83
CA THR A 203 0.68 -28.73 -25.66
C THR A 203 1.73 -27.82 -25.03
N THR A 204 3.00 -27.93 -25.42
CA THR A 204 4.07 -27.02 -24.96
C THR A 204 3.73 -25.56 -25.23
N ARG A 205 3.12 -25.25 -26.39
CA ARG A 205 2.71 -23.87 -26.73
C ARG A 205 1.63 -23.33 -25.79
N GLU A 206 0.63 -24.14 -25.49
CA GLU A 206 -0.42 -23.76 -24.52
C GLU A 206 0.17 -23.57 -23.11
N LEU A 207 1.09 -24.45 -22.70
CA LEU A 207 1.78 -24.33 -21.43
C LEU A 207 2.56 -23.01 -21.32
N GLN A 208 3.26 -22.61 -22.40
CA GLN A 208 3.93 -21.30 -22.46
C GLN A 208 2.93 -20.14 -22.34
N GLN A 209 1.77 -20.22 -23.00
CA GLN A 209 0.72 -19.21 -22.89
C GLN A 209 0.16 -19.13 -21.45
N LYS A 210 -0.08 -20.27 -20.81
CA LYS A 210 -0.54 -20.33 -19.40
C LYS A 210 0.51 -19.78 -18.43
N LEU A 211 1.79 -20.08 -18.68
CA LEU A 211 2.89 -19.50 -17.92
C LEU A 211 2.96 -17.98 -18.08
N ALA A 212 2.73 -17.46 -19.29
CA ALA A 212 2.67 -16.02 -19.54
C ALA A 212 1.54 -15.32 -18.75
N VAL A 213 0.40 -15.99 -18.53
CA VAL A 213 -0.66 -15.49 -17.65
C VAL A 213 -0.16 -15.35 -16.21
N VAL A 214 0.52 -16.36 -15.69
CA VAL A 214 1.06 -16.33 -14.33
C VAL A 214 2.21 -15.30 -14.19
N GLN A 215 3.04 -15.16 -15.24
CA GLN A 215 4.07 -14.11 -15.27
C GLN A 215 3.46 -12.71 -15.16
N ARG A 216 2.33 -12.43 -15.83
CA ARG A 216 1.58 -11.17 -15.66
C ARG A 216 1.10 -11.01 -14.22
N MET A 217 0.52 -12.06 -13.63
CA MET A 217 0.09 -12.06 -12.22
C MET A 217 1.24 -11.69 -11.27
N PHE A 218 2.49 -12.01 -11.62
CA PHE A 218 3.69 -11.69 -10.83
C PHE A 218 4.41 -10.42 -11.29
N ASN A 219 3.79 -9.62 -12.17
CA ASN A 219 4.39 -8.42 -12.77
C ASN A 219 5.78 -8.71 -13.38
N LEU A 220 5.91 -9.86 -14.05
CA LEU A 220 7.11 -10.30 -14.76
C LEU A 220 6.87 -10.28 -16.28
N LEU A 221 7.95 -10.30 -17.07
CA LEU A 221 7.88 -10.33 -18.53
C LEU A 221 7.08 -11.57 -18.98
N PRO A 222 5.93 -11.41 -19.68
CA PRO A 222 5.01 -12.50 -20.00
C PRO A 222 5.38 -13.20 -21.30
N ASP A 223 6.59 -13.76 -21.38
CA ASP A 223 7.16 -14.41 -22.56
C ASP A 223 7.03 -15.94 -22.56
N GLY A 224 6.38 -16.50 -21.54
CA GLY A 224 6.19 -17.95 -21.41
C GLY A 224 7.46 -18.75 -21.14
N THR A 225 8.57 -18.08 -20.72
CA THR A 225 9.82 -18.77 -20.37
C THR A 225 10.00 -18.85 -18.85
N LEU A 226 10.51 -19.96 -18.37
CA LEU A 226 10.74 -20.20 -16.95
C LEU A 226 12.17 -19.79 -16.56
N ARG A 227 12.31 -18.59 -16.00
CA ARG A 227 13.58 -18.07 -15.48
C ARG A 227 13.62 -18.14 -13.95
N GLY A 228 14.79 -17.91 -13.36
CA GLY A 228 14.98 -17.98 -11.91
C GLY A 228 14.08 -17.05 -11.10
N ASN A 229 13.75 -15.84 -11.61
CA ASN A 229 12.78 -14.93 -10.98
C ASN A 229 11.33 -15.45 -11.07
N VAL A 230 10.95 -16.05 -12.20
CA VAL A 230 9.64 -16.70 -12.38
C VAL A 230 9.52 -17.90 -11.45
N LEU A 231 10.58 -18.73 -11.38
CA LEU A 231 10.64 -19.88 -10.49
C LEU A 231 10.48 -19.48 -9.01
N LYS A 232 11.18 -18.43 -8.60
CA LYS A 232 11.04 -17.87 -7.24
C LYS A 232 9.62 -17.43 -6.94
N ALA A 233 8.97 -16.72 -7.88
CA ALA A 233 7.60 -16.23 -7.72
C ALA A 233 6.58 -17.38 -7.68
N LEU A 234 6.74 -18.40 -8.54
CA LEU A 234 5.90 -19.61 -8.54
C LEU A 234 5.97 -20.35 -7.21
N ASN A 235 7.17 -20.48 -6.63
CA ASN A 235 7.41 -21.29 -5.45
C ASN A 235 7.09 -20.57 -4.12
N VAL A 236 6.58 -19.35 -4.14
CA VAL A 236 6.08 -18.71 -2.92
C VAL A 236 4.85 -19.50 -2.43
N PRO A 237 4.84 -20.00 -1.19
CA PRO A 237 3.73 -20.79 -0.65
C PRO A 237 2.41 -20.01 -0.60
N PHE A 238 1.29 -20.67 -0.78
CA PHE A 238 -0.04 -20.03 -0.73
C PHE A 238 -0.33 -19.38 0.63
N ALA A 239 0.19 -19.94 1.72
CA ALA A 239 0.09 -19.33 3.03
C ALA A 239 0.78 -17.96 3.11
N VAL A 240 1.90 -17.77 2.38
CA VAL A 240 2.57 -16.46 2.24
C VAL A 240 1.71 -15.52 1.41
N ARG A 241 1.19 -15.99 0.26
CA ARG A 241 0.29 -15.21 -0.60
C ARG A 241 -0.95 -14.73 0.14
N LEU A 242 -1.51 -15.56 1.02
CA LEU A 242 -2.64 -15.15 1.87
C LEU A 242 -2.27 -14.04 2.85
N ARG A 243 -1.05 -14.06 3.43
CA ARG A 243 -0.60 -12.95 4.30
C ARG A 243 -0.44 -11.65 3.53
N GLU A 244 0.14 -11.71 2.31
CA GLU A 244 0.28 -10.54 1.42
C GLU A 244 -1.09 -9.95 1.05
N LEU A 245 -2.05 -10.80 0.71
CA LEU A 245 -3.43 -10.39 0.38
C LEU A 245 -4.17 -9.83 1.60
N ALA A 246 -4.00 -10.45 2.78
CA ALA A 246 -4.61 -9.97 4.02
C ALA A 246 -4.11 -8.56 4.39
N GLN A 247 -2.80 -8.30 4.20
CA GLN A 247 -2.22 -6.97 4.39
C GLN A 247 -2.81 -5.96 3.39
N ALA A 248 -2.90 -6.33 2.11
CA ALA A 248 -3.49 -5.46 1.09
C ALA A 248 -4.96 -5.14 1.41
N LEU A 249 -5.75 -6.16 1.79
CA LEU A 249 -7.16 -5.99 2.16
C LEU A 249 -7.32 -5.07 3.38
N ASN A 250 -6.45 -5.23 4.39
CA ASN A 250 -6.42 -4.37 5.55
C ASN A 250 -6.15 -2.90 5.19
N GLN A 251 -5.21 -2.65 4.28
CA GLN A 251 -4.90 -1.28 3.84
C GLN A 251 -6.00 -0.68 2.96
N LEU A 252 -6.65 -1.46 2.12
CA LEU A 252 -7.80 -1.00 1.33
C LEU A 252 -8.97 -0.57 2.21
N ARG A 253 -9.22 -1.23 3.35
CA ARG A 253 -10.19 -0.79 4.36
C ARG A 253 -9.82 0.56 4.95
N TRP A 254 -8.58 0.68 5.38
CA TRP A 254 -8.04 1.90 5.96
C TRP A 254 -8.11 3.09 4.98
N LEU A 255 -7.72 2.87 3.73
CA LEU A 255 -7.81 3.89 2.67
C LEU A 255 -9.25 4.23 2.30
N HIS A 256 -10.18 3.27 2.42
CA HIS A 256 -11.58 3.47 2.04
C HIS A 256 -12.21 4.66 2.75
N CYS A 257 -11.99 4.78 4.05
CA CYS A 257 -12.47 5.93 4.80
C CYS A 257 -11.85 7.25 4.33
N ALA A 258 -10.54 7.28 4.12
CA ALA A 258 -9.83 8.48 3.67
C ALA A 258 -10.36 8.99 2.33
N ARG A 259 -10.53 8.09 1.35
CA ARG A 259 -10.95 8.45 -0.01
C ARG A 259 -12.40 8.91 -0.13
N GLN A 260 -13.26 8.59 0.85
CA GLN A 260 -14.64 9.10 0.90
C GLN A 260 -14.71 10.58 1.30
N ARG A 261 -13.67 11.12 1.91
CA ARG A 261 -13.67 12.45 2.52
C ARG A 261 -12.80 13.47 1.80
N SER A 262 -11.74 13.02 1.15
CA SER A 262 -10.77 13.90 0.51
C SER A 262 -10.13 13.23 -0.70
N SER A 263 -9.68 14.04 -1.63
CA SER A 263 -8.77 13.59 -2.67
C SER A 263 -7.46 13.09 -2.06
N MET A 264 -6.89 12.03 -2.64
CA MET A 264 -5.63 11.48 -2.16
C MET A 264 -4.79 10.86 -3.27
N VAL A 265 -3.49 10.92 -3.10
CA VAL A 265 -2.51 10.22 -3.91
C VAL A 265 -2.03 8.99 -3.15
N VAL A 266 -2.13 7.82 -3.74
CA VAL A 266 -1.62 6.56 -3.19
C VAL A 266 -0.51 6.03 -4.08
N VAL A 267 0.69 5.85 -3.52
CA VAL A 267 1.82 5.19 -4.18
C VAL A 267 2.03 3.85 -3.52
N ASN A 268 2.00 2.77 -4.29
CA ASN A 268 2.43 1.47 -3.81
C ASN A 268 3.83 1.16 -4.34
N ILE A 269 4.82 1.08 -3.46
CA ILE A 269 6.23 0.92 -3.83
C ILE A 269 6.48 -0.38 -4.63
N PRO A 270 6.04 -1.59 -4.19
CA PRO A 270 6.32 -2.82 -4.92
C PRO A 270 5.72 -2.87 -6.32
N SER A 271 4.56 -2.25 -6.53
CA SER A 271 3.95 -2.17 -7.87
C SER A 271 4.58 -1.09 -8.75
N CYS A 272 5.37 -0.17 -8.18
CA CYS A 272 5.82 1.04 -8.84
C CYS A 272 4.66 1.79 -9.50
N GLY A 273 3.50 1.86 -8.81
CA GLY A 273 2.27 2.48 -9.28
C GLY A 273 1.79 3.58 -8.36
N LEU A 274 1.15 4.58 -8.96
CA LEU A 274 0.51 5.71 -8.30
C LEU A 274 -0.95 5.78 -8.76
N THR A 275 -1.87 5.99 -7.82
CA THR A 275 -3.28 6.26 -8.12
C THR A 275 -3.70 7.54 -7.42
N LEU A 276 -4.29 8.48 -8.17
CA LEU A 276 -5.03 9.60 -7.62
C LEU A 276 -6.48 9.18 -7.45
N TYR A 277 -7.00 9.34 -6.24
CA TYR A 277 -8.43 9.20 -5.94
C TYR A 277 -9.05 10.57 -5.75
N GLN A 278 -10.17 10.82 -6.43
CA GLN A 278 -11.02 12.01 -6.24
C GLN A 278 -12.47 11.55 -6.09
N GLN A 279 -13.20 12.15 -5.16
CA GLN A 279 -14.61 11.79 -4.87
C GLN A 279 -14.80 10.27 -4.64
N GLY A 280 -13.85 9.63 -3.97
CA GLY A 280 -13.88 8.20 -3.67
C GLY A 280 -13.57 7.26 -4.84
N LYS A 281 -13.25 7.76 -6.05
CA LYS A 281 -12.98 6.98 -7.27
C LYS A 281 -11.58 7.24 -7.81
N PRO A 282 -10.95 6.25 -8.48
CA PRO A 282 -9.72 6.49 -9.23
C PRO A 282 -9.96 7.56 -10.31
N ALA A 283 -9.11 8.60 -10.34
CA ALA A 283 -9.14 9.67 -11.31
C ALA A 283 -7.93 9.64 -12.26
N LEU A 284 -6.80 9.13 -11.78
CA LEU A 284 -5.58 8.96 -12.57
C LEU A 284 -4.81 7.75 -12.04
N TYR A 285 -4.30 6.95 -12.96
CA TYR A 285 -3.24 5.97 -12.68
C TYR A 285 -1.96 6.42 -13.40
N SER A 286 -0.79 6.29 -12.74
CA SER A 286 0.50 6.60 -13.33
C SER A 286 1.58 5.64 -12.86
N ARG A 287 2.52 5.30 -13.74
CA ARG A 287 3.71 4.56 -13.37
C ARG A 287 4.67 5.46 -12.61
N VAL A 288 5.40 4.87 -11.66
CA VAL A 288 6.42 5.60 -10.91
C VAL A 288 7.75 4.86 -10.90
N VAL A 289 8.85 5.63 -10.74
CA VAL A 289 10.18 5.11 -10.40
C VAL A 289 10.42 5.41 -8.93
N VAL A 290 10.71 4.37 -8.15
CA VAL A 290 10.95 4.45 -6.70
C VAL A 290 12.42 4.20 -6.37
N GLY A 291 12.79 4.34 -5.11
CA GLY A 291 14.15 4.14 -4.62
C GLY A 291 14.68 2.73 -4.86
N LYS A 292 15.97 2.65 -5.20
CA LYS A 292 16.68 1.36 -5.22
C LYS A 292 16.82 0.82 -3.79
N ARG A 293 17.03 -0.48 -3.63
CA ARG A 293 17.15 -1.14 -2.32
C ARG A 293 18.17 -0.50 -1.37
N SER A 294 19.28 0.02 -1.90
CA SER A 294 20.31 0.74 -1.11
C SER A 294 19.88 2.13 -0.65
N ASN A 295 18.86 2.70 -1.27
CA ASN A 295 18.27 4.00 -0.99
C ASN A 295 16.73 3.91 -1.13
N PRO A 296 16.06 3.18 -0.22
CA PRO A 296 14.65 2.88 -0.37
C PRO A 296 13.78 4.12 -0.24
N THR A 297 12.70 4.18 -1.00
CA THR A 297 11.61 5.11 -0.75
C THR A 297 10.96 4.74 0.58
N PRO A 298 10.86 5.66 1.54
CA PRO A 298 10.21 5.38 2.83
C PRO A 298 8.70 5.29 2.68
N THR A 299 8.07 4.43 3.47
CA THR A 299 6.63 4.46 3.65
C THR A 299 6.25 5.62 4.56
N LEU A 300 5.23 6.38 4.17
CA LEU A 300 4.76 7.52 4.95
C LEU A 300 3.31 7.89 4.60
N CYS A 301 2.69 8.62 5.51
CA CYS A 301 1.48 9.40 5.25
C CYS A 301 1.84 10.87 5.38
N SER A 302 1.47 11.71 4.41
CA SER A 302 1.72 13.14 4.43
C SER A 302 0.65 13.89 3.66
N ARG A 303 0.93 15.17 3.36
CA ARG A 303 0.01 16.06 2.65
C ARG A 303 0.78 16.84 1.60
N ILE A 304 0.27 16.79 0.35
CA ILE A 304 0.74 17.65 -0.73
C ILE A 304 0.01 18.98 -0.58
N ASP A 305 0.77 20.07 -0.53
CA ASP A 305 0.27 21.43 -0.36
C ASP A 305 0.69 22.37 -1.50
N GLU A 306 1.66 21.95 -2.32
CA GLU A 306 2.25 22.79 -3.34
C GLU A 306 2.67 22.00 -4.58
N VAL A 307 2.42 22.56 -5.74
CA VAL A 307 3.00 22.19 -7.04
C VAL A 307 4.00 23.25 -7.45
N VAL A 308 5.22 22.84 -7.83
CA VAL A 308 6.25 23.73 -8.36
C VAL A 308 6.50 23.40 -9.82
N LEU A 309 6.27 24.38 -10.70
CA LEU A 309 6.63 24.30 -12.11
C LEU A 309 8.05 24.80 -12.33
N TYR A 310 8.78 24.17 -13.25
CA TYR A 310 10.18 24.47 -13.55
C TYR A 310 11.05 24.53 -12.29
N PRO A 311 11.11 23.44 -11.49
CA PRO A 311 11.80 23.46 -10.21
C PRO A 311 13.31 23.60 -10.37
N TYR A 312 13.98 24.24 -9.41
CA TYR A 312 15.39 23.98 -9.17
C TYR A 312 15.57 22.62 -8.51
N TRP A 313 16.64 21.91 -8.86
CA TRP A 313 17.05 20.74 -8.10
C TRP A 313 18.23 21.06 -7.20
N THR A 314 17.98 21.26 -5.92
CA THR A 314 19.03 21.30 -4.90
C THR A 314 19.53 19.89 -4.68
N VAL A 315 20.78 19.64 -5.05
CA VAL A 315 21.36 18.29 -5.00
C VAL A 315 21.59 17.86 -3.56
N PRO A 316 21.06 16.71 -3.12
CA PRO A 316 21.35 16.18 -1.79
C PRO A 316 22.86 15.97 -1.58
N TYR A 317 23.35 16.30 -0.39
CA TYR A 317 24.79 16.26 -0.05
C TYR A 317 25.46 14.95 -0.43
N LYS A 318 24.80 13.81 -0.17
CA LYS A 318 25.36 12.49 -0.52
C LYS A 318 25.52 12.31 -2.04
N ILE A 319 24.59 12.80 -2.83
CA ILE A 319 24.67 12.74 -4.30
C ILE A 319 25.77 13.71 -4.78
N ALA A 320 25.76 14.94 -4.29
CA ALA A 320 26.77 15.94 -4.64
C ALA A 320 28.20 15.42 -4.41
N THR A 321 28.46 14.83 -3.23
CA THR A 321 29.82 14.43 -2.84
C THR A 321 30.24 13.05 -3.35
N ARG A 322 29.33 12.11 -3.53
CA ARG A 322 29.66 10.73 -3.91
C ARG A 322 29.52 10.46 -5.40
N GLU A 323 28.63 11.18 -6.08
CA GLU A 323 28.30 10.93 -7.48
C GLU A 323 28.78 12.08 -8.39
N LEU A 324 28.47 13.35 -8.06
CA LEU A 324 28.82 14.47 -8.93
C LEU A 324 30.26 14.95 -8.75
N LEU A 325 30.75 15.07 -7.52
CA LEU A 325 32.10 15.57 -7.23
C LEU A 325 33.22 14.79 -7.97
N PRO A 326 33.16 13.45 -8.11
CA PRO A 326 34.15 12.73 -8.94
C PRO A 326 34.14 13.11 -10.42
N HIS A 327 32.99 13.48 -10.99
CA HIS A 327 32.89 13.98 -12.36
C HIS A 327 33.46 15.39 -12.47
N ILE A 328 33.10 16.27 -11.55
CA ILE A 328 33.58 17.66 -11.51
C ILE A 328 35.09 17.72 -11.35
N LYS A 329 35.66 16.85 -10.52
CA LYS A 329 37.14 16.75 -10.36
C LYS A 329 37.89 16.34 -11.63
N ARG A 330 37.26 15.52 -12.47
CA ARG A 330 37.82 15.12 -13.75
C ARG A 330 37.69 16.20 -14.81
N ASP A 331 36.56 16.85 -14.84
CA ASP A 331 36.23 17.87 -15.81
C ASP A 331 35.22 18.87 -15.23
N ILE A 332 35.66 20.12 -15.02
CA ILE A 332 34.83 21.18 -14.45
C ILE A 332 33.68 21.58 -15.41
N SER A 333 33.86 21.37 -16.73
CA SER A 333 32.81 21.66 -17.72
C SER A 333 31.54 20.81 -17.51
N TYR A 334 31.64 19.74 -16.73
CA TYR A 334 30.50 18.93 -16.28
C TYR A 334 29.39 19.78 -15.61
N LEU A 335 29.81 20.83 -14.86
CA LEU A 335 28.84 21.72 -14.19
C LEU A 335 28.02 22.49 -15.21
N GLU A 336 28.67 23.10 -16.20
CA GLU A 336 27.95 23.88 -17.24
C GLU A 336 27.15 22.95 -18.14
N ALA A 337 27.72 21.85 -18.61
CA ALA A 337 27.04 20.87 -19.47
C ALA A 337 25.76 20.29 -18.85
N ASN A 338 25.69 20.22 -17.51
CA ASN A 338 24.50 19.76 -16.78
C ASN A 338 23.76 20.88 -16.05
N GLN A 339 24.04 22.14 -16.37
CA GLN A 339 23.37 23.33 -15.84
C GLN A 339 23.41 23.41 -14.29
N PHE A 340 24.54 23.01 -13.68
CA PHE A 340 24.75 23.12 -12.24
C PHE A 340 25.35 24.48 -11.87
N GLU A 341 24.74 25.13 -10.90
CA GLU A 341 25.26 26.28 -10.18
C GLU A 341 25.92 25.82 -8.86
N VAL A 342 27.00 26.47 -8.48
CA VAL A 342 27.67 26.27 -7.19
C VAL A 342 27.26 27.39 -6.25
N LEU A 343 26.70 27.05 -5.11
CA LEU A 343 26.29 28.03 -4.09
C LEU A 343 27.15 27.87 -2.83
N ASP A 344 27.48 29.01 -2.22
CA ASP A 344 28.13 29.03 -0.91
C ASP A 344 27.12 28.74 0.25
N GLY A 345 27.56 28.65 1.49
CA GLY A 345 26.72 28.43 2.65
C GLY A 345 25.70 29.56 2.92
N LYS A 346 25.78 30.70 2.21
CA LYS A 346 24.83 31.82 2.25
C LYS A 346 23.92 31.84 1.05
N GLY A 347 23.99 30.85 0.16
CA GLY A 347 23.17 30.75 -1.04
C GLY A 347 23.59 31.65 -2.20
N ARG A 348 24.79 32.25 -2.17
CA ARG A 348 25.30 33.09 -3.25
C ARG A 348 26.00 32.22 -4.28
N ILE A 349 25.83 32.55 -5.56
CA ILE A 349 26.51 31.86 -6.68
C ILE A 349 28.02 32.13 -6.58
N VAL A 350 28.79 31.05 -6.69
CA VAL A 350 30.26 31.06 -6.69
C VAL A 350 30.73 30.65 -8.08
N ASP A 351 31.73 31.35 -8.60
CA ASP A 351 32.40 30.95 -9.84
C ASP A 351 33.08 29.60 -9.65
N PRO A 352 32.69 28.55 -10.39
CA PRO A 352 33.31 27.24 -10.27
C PRO A 352 34.84 27.22 -10.52
N ALA A 353 35.34 28.14 -11.33
CA ALA A 353 36.78 28.24 -11.63
C ALA A 353 37.62 28.69 -10.42
N LEU A 354 37.00 29.34 -9.43
CA LEU A 354 37.65 29.78 -8.21
C LEU A 354 37.67 28.72 -7.09
N VAL A 355 37.03 27.56 -7.33
CA VAL A 355 36.91 26.49 -6.33
C VAL A 355 38.06 25.46 -6.52
N ASN A 356 38.77 25.17 -5.45
CA ASN A 356 39.77 24.08 -5.46
C ASN A 356 39.04 22.73 -5.31
N TRP A 357 38.49 22.24 -6.42
CA TRP A 357 37.74 20.97 -6.47
C TRP A 357 38.54 19.76 -6.00
N GLN A 358 39.84 19.74 -6.23
CA GLN A 358 40.71 18.61 -5.87
C GLN A 358 40.82 18.43 -4.35
N ALA A 359 40.72 19.50 -3.58
CA ALA A 359 40.77 19.48 -2.11
C ALA A 359 39.45 19.06 -1.46
N LEU A 360 38.32 19.03 -2.22
CA LEU A 360 37.00 18.72 -1.68
C LEU A 360 36.76 17.20 -1.58
N HIS A 361 36.05 16.77 -0.55
CA HIS A 361 35.65 15.38 -0.33
C HIS A 361 34.39 15.33 0.56
N ALA A 362 33.84 14.14 0.77
CA ALA A 362 32.60 13.96 1.55
C ALA A 362 32.66 14.45 3.01
N GLY A 363 33.84 14.66 3.59
CA GLY A 363 34.03 15.27 4.91
C GLY A 363 34.27 16.79 4.87
N ASN A 364 34.48 17.35 3.69
CA ASN A 364 34.76 18.78 3.48
C ASN A 364 34.18 19.24 2.14
N PHE A 365 32.89 19.58 2.14
CA PHE A 365 32.19 20.11 0.97
C PHE A 365 31.24 21.23 1.40
N PRO A 366 31.76 22.49 1.50
CA PRO A 366 30.99 23.62 2.03
C PRO A 366 30.05 24.24 0.99
N TYR A 367 29.87 23.63 -0.16
CA TYR A 367 29.04 24.13 -1.24
C TYR A 367 27.73 23.37 -1.35
N VAL A 368 26.74 23.99 -1.97
CA VAL A 368 25.49 23.39 -2.42
C VAL A 368 25.49 23.41 -3.95
N LEU A 369 25.30 22.25 -4.57
CA LEU A 369 25.07 22.18 -6.01
C LEU A 369 23.57 22.34 -6.27
N ARG A 370 23.21 23.20 -7.21
CA ARG A 370 21.82 23.42 -7.63
C ARG A 370 21.73 23.31 -9.15
N GLN A 371 20.92 22.39 -9.65
CA GLN A 371 20.62 22.36 -11.09
C GLN A 371 19.58 23.42 -11.40
N SER A 372 19.82 24.20 -12.43
CA SER A 372 18.89 25.25 -12.89
C SER A 372 17.62 24.63 -13.48
N THR A 373 16.62 25.48 -13.68
CA THR A 373 15.38 25.08 -14.39
C THR A 373 15.71 24.70 -15.83
N GLY A 374 14.95 23.77 -16.41
CA GLY A 374 15.15 23.37 -17.81
C GLY A 374 14.53 22.03 -18.13
N CYS A 375 14.47 21.69 -19.41
CA CYS A 375 13.92 20.41 -19.87
C CYS A 375 14.79 19.22 -19.41
N ASP A 376 16.08 19.45 -19.21
CA ASP A 376 17.06 18.43 -18.76
C ASP A 376 17.24 18.39 -17.23
N ASN A 377 16.47 19.20 -16.49
CA ASN A 377 16.50 19.16 -15.03
C ASN A 377 16.08 17.77 -14.53
N SER A 378 16.84 17.23 -13.59
CA SER A 378 16.61 15.89 -13.02
C SER A 378 15.22 15.70 -12.41
N LEU A 379 14.55 16.79 -11.99
CA LEU A 379 13.18 16.80 -11.49
C LEU A 379 12.14 17.01 -12.60
N GLY A 380 12.56 17.12 -13.87
CA GLY A 380 11.67 17.48 -14.97
C GLY A 380 11.06 18.85 -14.77
N ILE A 381 9.83 19.05 -15.26
CA ILE A 381 9.14 20.33 -15.24
C ILE A 381 8.14 20.50 -14.10
N VAL A 382 7.86 19.44 -13.34
CA VAL A 382 6.87 19.44 -12.26
C VAL A 382 7.43 18.77 -11.02
N LYS A 383 7.27 19.42 -9.87
CA LYS A 383 7.54 18.88 -8.56
C LYS A 383 6.32 19.07 -7.64
N LEU A 384 5.93 18.05 -6.91
CA LEU A 384 4.87 18.11 -5.91
C LEU A 384 5.51 18.00 -4.53
N ASN A 385 5.41 19.07 -3.76
CA ASN A 385 5.97 19.14 -2.43
C ASN A 385 5.00 18.59 -1.38
N PHE A 386 5.55 17.84 -0.43
CA PHE A 386 4.87 17.43 0.79
C PHE A 386 5.89 17.32 1.92
N TYR A 387 5.42 17.43 3.14
CA TYR A 387 6.29 17.25 4.31
C TYR A 387 6.84 15.81 4.34
N SER A 388 8.16 15.68 4.44
CA SER A 388 8.82 14.40 4.64
C SER A 388 10.08 14.58 5.49
N PRO A 389 10.24 13.83 6.60
CA PRO A 389 11.46 13.84 7.40
C PRO A 389 12.66 13.27 6.64
N TYR A 390 12.42 12.63 5.48
CA TYR A 390 13.44 12.01 4.62
C TYR A 390 13.77 12.85 3.39
N SER A 391 13.22 14.06 3.26
CA SER A 391 13.40 14.92 2.07
C SER A 391 12.99 14.22 0.76
N VAL A 392 11.92 13.43 0.80
CA VAL A 392 11.33 12.74 -0.35
C VAL A 392 10.16 13.57 -0.89
N TYR A 393 9.99 13.59 -2.19
CA TYR A 393 8.90 14.28 -2.90
C TYR A 393 8.55 13.51 -4.18
N LEU A 394 7.39 13.86 -4.80
CA LEU A 394 7.05 13.39 -6.13
C LEU A 394 7.53 14.41 -7.16
N HIS A 395 8.03 13.94 -8.30
CA HIS A 395 8.50 14.82 -9.36
C HIS A 395 8.46 14.17 -10.74
N ASP A 396 8.49 15.00 -11.76
CA ASP A 396 8.69 14.60 -13.13
C ASP A 396 10.14 14.13 -13.40
N THR A 397 10.44 13.75 -14.62
CA THR A 397 11.78 13.35 -15.04
C THR A 397 11.92 13.43 -16.55
N PRO A 398 13.07 13.87 -17.11
CA PRO A 398 13.35 13.78 -18.54
C PRO A 398 13.54 12.33 -19.03
N TRP A 399 13.89 11.39 -18.15
CA TRP A 399 14.17 10.00 -18.50
C TRP A 399 12.90 9.15 -18.57
N LYS A 400 12.01 9.47 -19.51
CA LYS A 400 10.69 8.79 -19.66
C LYS A 400 10.81 7.31 -20.04
N SER A 401 11.90 6.89 -20.67
CA SER A 401 12.14 5.49 -21.04
C SER A 401 12.19 4.53 -19.84
N LEU A 402 12.52 5.01 -18.64
CA LEU A 402 12.53 4.20 -17.43
C LEU A 402 11.16 3.63 -17.08
N PHE A 403 10.07 4.30 -17.48
CA PHE A 403 8.71 3.84 -17.21
C PHE A 403 8.30 2.65 -18.06
N MET A 404 9.03 2.32 -19.12
CA MET A 404 8.79 1.13 -19.95
C MET A 404 9.23 -0.17 -19.28
N LEU A 405 9.99 -0.09 -18.19
CA LEU A 405 10.48 -1.26 -17.48
C LEU A 405 9.43 -1.80 -16.49
N ASN A 406 9.37 -3.12 -16.31
CA ASN A 406 8.45 -3.75 -15.36
C ASN A 406 8.86 -3.47 -13.90
N GLN A 407 10.16 -3.41 -13.60
CA GLN A 407 10.69 -3.08 -12.28
C GLN A 407 11.37 -1.72 -12.36
N ARG A 408 10.96 -0.79 -11.49
CA ARG A 408 11.38 0.61 -11.57
C ARG A 408 11.97 1.12 -10.25
N PHE A 409 12.94 0.37 -9.70
CA PHE A 409 13.67 0.67 -8.45
C PHE A 409 15.01 1.34 -8.74
N PHE A 410 15.01 2.60 -9.21
CA PHE A 410 16.23 3.27 -9.69
C PHE A 410 16.54 4.59 -8.99
N SER A 411 15.61 5.19 -8.26
CA SER A 411 15.81 6.49 -7.63
C SER A 411 16.65 6.41 -6.33
N HIS A 412 16.98 7.56 -5.78
CA HIS A 412 17.64 7.72 -4.48
C HIS A 412 16.64 7.92 -3.32
N GLY A 413 15.39 7.51 -3.51
CA GLY A 413 14.32 7.61 -2.53
C GLY A 413 13.14 8.49 -2.96
N CYS A 414 13.37 9.55 -3.76
CA CYS A 414 12.29 10.34 -4.37
C CYS A 414 11.52 9.52 -5.40
N ILE A 415 10.29 9.94 -5.69
CA ILE A 415 9.37 9.22 -6.56
C ILE A 415 9.23 10.01 -7.86
N ARG A 416 9.74 9.42 -8.97
CA ARG A 416 9.53 9.96 -10.32
C ARG A 416 8.17 9.51 -10.81
N VAL A 417 7.37 10.45 -11.31
CA VAL A 417 6.01 10.20 -11.80
C VAL A 417 6.01 10.35 -13.32
N GLU A 418 5.48 9.36 -14.04
CA GLU A 418 5.38 9.41 -15.49
C GLU A 418 4.48 10.53 -15.95
N ASP A 419 3.27 10.60 -15.38
CA ASP A 419 2.23 11.57 -15.69
C ASP A 419 2.18 12.69 -14.63
N ALA A 420 3.36 13.25 -14.30
CA ALA A 420 3.46 14.27 -13.26
C ALA A 420 2.68 15.55 -13.60
N ALA A 421 2.66 15.98 -14.88
CA ALA A 421 1.92 17.15 -15.30
C ALA A 421 0.39 16.92 -15.31
N PRO A 422 -0.15 15.81 -15.85
CA PRO A 422 -1.55 15.46 -15.67
C PRO A 422 -1.97 15.36 -14.20
N LEU A 423 -1.14 14.75 -13.34
CA LEU A 423 -1.40 14.66 -11.90
C LEU A 423 -1.50 16.07 -11.29
N ALA A 424 -0.50 16.92 -11.51
CA ALA A 424 -0.47 18.28 -10.97
C ALA A 424 -1.69 19.10 -11.44
N ARG A 425 -2.07 18.97 -12.70
CA ARG A 425 -3.23 19.63 -13.28
C ARG A 425 -4.53 19.25 -12.56
N LEU A 426 -4.73 17.96 -12.28
CA LEU A 426 -5.90 17.48 -11.53
C LEU A 426 -5.91 17.98 -10.08
N LEU A 427 -4.75 18.08 -9.44
CA LEU A 427 -4.63 18.57 -8.07
C LEU A 427 -4.83 20.08 -7.95
N LEU A 428 -4.46 20.85 -8.98
CA LEU A 428 -4.58 22.32 -8.99
C LEU A 428 -6.01 22.80 -9.26
N GLU A 429 -6.89 21.96 -9.81
CA GLU A 429 -8.32 22.26 -10.03
C GLU A 429 -8.57 23.64 -10.66
N SER A 430 -8.96 24.63 -9.86
CA SER A 430 -9.25 25.99 -10.33
C SER A 430 -8.04 26.71 -10.94
N LYS A 431 -6.81 26.32 -10.60
CA LYS A 431 -5.57 26.88 -11.15
C LYS A 431 -5.02 26.07 -12.34
N ALA A 432 -5.71 25.02 -12.79
CA ALA A 432 -5.26 24.19 -13.90
C ALA A 432 -5.05 25.01 -15.20
N ALA A 433 -5.91 25.96 -15.50
CA ALA A 433 -5.78 26.84 -16.67
C ALA A 433 -4.54 27.76 -16.60
N GLU A 434 -4.16 28.22 -15.40
CA GLU A 434 -2.92 28.98 -15.18
C GLU A 434 -1.70 28.08 -15.44
N MET A 435 -1.69 26.86 -14.91
CA MET A 435 -0.66 25.88 -15.18
C MET A 435 -0.55 25.58 -16.69
N ASP A 436 -1.67 25.32 -17.37
CA ASP A 436 -1.70 25.05 -18.81
C ASP A 436 -1.09 26.22 -19.62
N THR A 437 -1.40 27.46 -19.21
CA THR A 437 -0.83 28.68 -19.85
C THR A 437 0.69 28.75 -19.63
N LEU A 438 1.17 28.49 -18.44
CA LEU A 438 2.61 28.49 -18.14
C LEU A 438 3.34 27.38 -18.90
N MET A 439 2.76 26.20 -18.99
CA MET A 439 3.34 25.08 -19.73
C MET A 439 3.34 25.31 -21.24
N ALA A 440 2.29 25.94 -21.81
CA ALA A 440 2.20 26.26 -23.22
C ALA A 440 3.26 27.30 -23.66
N LYS A 441 3.66 28.22 -22.77
CA LYS A 441 4.78 29.14 -23.03
C LYS A 441 6.12 28.44 -23.15
N GLY A 442 6.24 27.24 -22.56
CA GLY A 442 7.46 26.48 -22.49
C GLY A 442 8.51 27.09 -21.54
N TRP A 443 9.64 26.42 -21.44
CA TRP A 443 10.77 26.93 -20.68
C TRP A 443 11.49 28.05 -21.43
N THR A 444 11.96 29.05 -20.70
CA THR A 444 12.79 30.16 -21.24
C THR A 444 14.06 30.31 -20.40
N PRO A 445 15.18 30.76 -21.01
CA PRO A 445 16.40 31.06 -20.28
C PRO A 445 16.15 32.05 -19.13
N GLY A 446 16.67 31.73 -17.94
CA GLY A 446 16.44 32.52 -16.73
C GLY A 446 15.07 32.30 -16.06
N GLN A 447 14.27 31.35 -16.52
CA GLN A 447 13.03 30.94 -15.89
C GLN A 447 13.27 30.62 -14.41
N ARG A 448 12.47 31.23 -13.54
CA ARG A 448 12.45 30.90 -12.10
C ARG A 448 11.34 29.88 -11.83
N PRO A 449 11.49 29.07 -10.78
CA PRO A 449 10.41 28.18 -10.34
C PRO A 449 9.12 28.97 -10.04
N VAL A 450 7.99 28.39 -10.43
CA VAL A 450 6.66 28.93 -10.14
C VAL A 450 5.97 28.01 -9.17
N SER A 451 5.76 28.50 -7.95
CA SER A 451 5.05 27.78 -6.89
C SER A 451 3.54 28.05 -6.98
N MET A 452 2.76 27.00 -6.97
CA MET A 452 1.30 27.02 -7.02
C MET A 452 0.75 26.25 -5.82
N ALA A 453 0.25 26.97 -4.81
CA ALA A 453 -0.40 26.35 -3.67
C ALA A 453 -1.71 25.67 -4.08
N LEU A 454 -2.00 24.49 -3.53
CA LEU A 454 -3.27 23.81 -3.71
C LEU A 454 -4.40 24.55 -2.98
N HIS A 455 -5.63 24.45 -3.49
CA HIS A 455 -6.82 24.98 -2.81
C HIS A 455 -7.13 24.17 -1.56
N GLU A 456 -7.02 22.83 -1.68
CA GLU A 456 -7.20 21.88 -0.57
C GLU A 456 -5.95 21.05 -0.39
N THR A 457 -5.71 20.66 0.85
CA THR A 457 -4.61 19.75 1.18
C THR A 457 -4.94 18.33 0.73
N ILE A 458 -4.10 17.75 -0.12
CA ILE A 458 -4.27 16.41 -0.66
C ILE A 458 -3.41 15.43 0.15
N TYR A 459 -4.02 14.38 0.68
CA TYR A 459 -3.24 13.34 1.34
C TYR A 459 -2.37 12.57 0.35
N VAL A 460 -1.16 12.23 0.77
CA VAL A 460 -0.27 11.31 0.07
C VAL A 460 0.05 10.13 0.97
N PHE A 461 -0.21 8.92 0.47
CA PHE A 461 0.12 7.66 1.13
C PHE A 461 1.15 6.93 0.30
N ILE A 462 2.31 6.65 0.88
CA ILE A 462 3.34 5.82 0.27
C ILE A 462 3.33 4.49 1.02
N LEU A 463 2.85 3.45 0.33
CA LEU A 463 2.55 2.14 0.87
C LEU A 463 3.58 1.11 0.41
N TYR A 464 3.63 -0.04 1.11
CA TYR A 464 4.43 -1.18 0.72
C TYR A 464 3.61 -2.46 0.78
N ASN A 465 2.99 -2.83 -0.34
CA ASN A 465 2.20 -4.07 -0.47
C ASN A 465 2.72 -4.90 -1.64
N THR A 466 3.09 -6.13 -1.36
CA THR A 466 3.53 -7.10 -2.37
C THR A 466 2.36 -7.80 -3.08
N ALA A 467 1.14 -7.69 -2.57
CA ALA A 467 -0.09 -8.00 -3.30
C ALA A 467 -0.91 -6.73 -3.45
N TRP A 468 -1.28 -6.35 -4.69
CA TRP A 468 -2.03 -5.11 -4.91
C TRP A 468 -2.79 -5.17 -6.23
N PRO A 469 -4.01 -4.63 -6.31
CA PRO A 469 -4.74 -4.52 -7.57
C PRO A 469 -4.11 -3.45 -8.48
N ASP A 470 -4.14 -3.70 -9.78
CA ASP A 470 -3.78 -2.75 -10.82
C ASP A 470 -4.95 -1.82 -11.19
N GLU A 471 -4.78 -0.99 -12.22
CA GLU A 471 -5.80 -0.08 -12.75
C GLU A 471 -7.04 -0.78 -13.31
N ASN A 472 -6.94 -2.06 -13.68
CA ASN A 472 -8.04 -2.89 -14.18
C ASN A 472 -8.73 -3.67 -13.05
N GLY A 473 -8.24 -3.56 -11.81
CA GLY A 473 -8.71 -4.32 -10.66
C GLY A 473 -8.17 -5.76 -10.61
N GLU A 474 -7.18 -6.11 -11.43
CA GLU A 474 -6.52 -7.42 -11.36
C GLU A 474 -5.49 -7.44 -10.24
N VAL A 475 -5.53 -8.46 -9.39
CA VAL A 475 -4.60 -8.60 -8.25
C VAL A 475 -3.29 -9.21 -8.72
N HIS A 476 -2.23 -8.44 -8.59
CA HIS A 476 -0.86 -8.85 -8.88
C HIS A 476 -0.05 -9.11 -7.60
N PHE A 477 0.96 -9.96 -7.73
CA PHE A 477 1.97 -10.21 -6.69
C PHE A 477 3.31 -9.64 -7.15
N TYR A 478 3.85 -8.72 -6.38
CA TYR A 478 5.09 -8.01 -6.68
C TYR A 478 6.25 -8.57 -5.85
N THR A 479 7.46 -8.37 -6.34
CA THR A 479 8.68 -8.76 -5.60
C THR A 479 8.82 -7.88 -4.35
N ASP A 480 9.17 -8.51 -3.22
CA ASP A 480 9.58 -7.80 -2.00
C ASP A 480 11.02 -7.30 -2.14
N GLU A 481 11.22 -6.23 -2.94
CA GLU A 481 12.54 -5.70 -3.29
C GLU A 481 13.29 -5.18 -2.06
N TYR A 482 12.59 -4.59 -1.10
CA TYR A 482 13.21 -4.04 0.11
C TYR A 482 13.33 -5.06 1.24
N LYS A 483 12.80 -6.27 1.08
CA LYS A 483 12.75 -7.34 2.09
C LYS A 483 12.13 -6.87 3.41
N VAL A 484 10.96 -6.26 3.32
CA VAL A 484 10.19 -5.72 4.46
C VAL A 484 9.19 -6.74 4.99
N ILE A 485 8.68 -7.61 4.13
CA ILE A 485 7.58 -8.54 4.46
C ILE A 485 8.10 -9.96 4.76
N ASN A 486 9.24 -10.33 4.22
CA ASN A 486 9.87 -11.67 4.37
C ASN A 486 11.19 -11.59 5.14
#